data_f263dc5abc7172ec59de293bfbc6ce50
#
_entry.id   f263dc5abc7172ec59de293bfbc6ce50
#
_cell.length_a   1.000
_cell.length_b   1.000
_cell.length_c   1.000
_cell.angle_alpha   90.00
_cell.angle_beta   90.00
_cell.angle_gamma   90.00
#
_symmetry.space_group_name_H-M   'P 1'
#
loop_
_entity.id
_entity.type
_entity.pdbx_description
1 polymer ?
#
loop_
_entity_poly.entity_id
_entity_poly.type
_entity_poly.pdbx_seq_one_letter_code
_entity_poly.pdbx_strand_id
1 'polypeptide(L)'
;ISVFTGSDSAFEQWVIQQTGGLLAGYENQLLQWITTRNNGVVPAGIKTLYPEPTIFNDHPILALTAAGRKLIPAIQDDEIQNIAWSRYGFRSGTRVLEQAFPGVSVPATHLMKKTQAPGYSVTRLLLDCFVESHC
;
A
#
# COMPACT_ATOMS: atom_id res chain seq x y z
N ILE A 1 -18.32 -1.40 13.90
CA ILE A 1 -16.97 -1.67 13.39
C ILE A 1 -17.00 -3.06 12.78
N SER A 2 -16.60 -3.18 11.51
CA SER A 2 -16.47 -4.49 10.87
C SER A 2 -15.04 -5.00 11.06
N VAL A 3 -14.91 -6.27 11.45
CA VAL A 3 -13.61 -6.93 11.63
C VAL A 3 -13.39 -7.84 10.42
N PHE A 4 -12.21 -7.74 9.83
CA PHE A 4 -11.80 -8.53 8.67
C PHE A 4 -10.56 -9.36 8.98
N THR A 5 -10.40 -10.47 8.29
CA THR A 5 -9.25 -11.37 8.47
C THR A 5 -7.98 -10.87 7.80
N GLY A 6 -8.08 -9.85 6.95
CA GLY A 6 -6.95 -9.24 6.27
C GLY A 6 -7.34 -7.93 5.59
N SER A 7 -6.35 -7.11 5.30
CA SER A 7 -6.53 -5.79 4.69
C SER A 7 -7.11 -5.86 3.27
N ASP A 8 -6.76 -6.91 2.50
CA ASP A 8 -7.26 -7.09 1.13
C ASP A 8 -8.76 -7.41 1.12
N SER A 9 -9.20 -8.30 2.02
CA SER A 9 -10.63 -8.60 2.15
C SER A 9 -11.43 -7.41 2.66
N ALA A 10 -10.89 -6.60 3.56
CA ALA A 10 -11.50 -5.37 4.00
C ALA A 10 -11.67 -4.37 2.85
N PHE A 11 -10.61 -4.21 2.05
CA PHE A 11 -10.62 -3.32 0.89
C PHE A 11 -11.62 -3.78 -0.18
N GLU A 12 -11.59 -5.07 -0.57
CA GLU A 12 -12.51 -5.62 -1.58
C GLU A 12 -13.97 -5.46 -1.15
N GLN A 13 -14.31 -5.78 0.09
CA GLN A 13 -15.67 -5.62 0.58
C GLN A 13 -16.11 -4.16 0.61
N TRP A 14 -15.25 -3.25 1.04
CA TRP A 14 -15.56 -1.83 1.08
C TRP A 14 -15.86 -1.29 -0.33
N VAL A 15 -15.04 -1.66 -1.33
CA VAL A 15 -15.25 -1.24 -2.72
C VAL A 15 -16.52 -1.84 -3.32
N ILE A 16 -16.79 -3.13 -3.07
CA ILE A 16 -17.95 -3.83 -3.63
C ILE A 16 -19.26 -3.33 -3.00
N GLN A 17 -19.28 -3.17 -1.70
CA GLN A 17 -20.48 -2.77 -0.98
C GLN A 17 -20.82 -1.29 -1.12
N GLN A 18 -19.84 -0.46 -1.49
CA GLN A 18 -19.98 0.99 -1.62
C GLN A 18 -20.69 1.63 -0.41
N THR A 19 -20.42 1.10 0.78
CA THR A 19 -21.10 1.48 2.01
C THR A 19 -20.80 2.91 2.47
N GLY A 20 -19.97 3.64 1.72
CA GLY A 20 -19.51 4.96 2.09
C GLY A 20 -18.51 4.93 3.25
N GLY A 21 -18.16 6.11 3.76
CA GLY A 21 -17.25 6.25 4.89
C GLY A 21 -15.78 6.30 4.48
N LEU A 22 -14.90 6.01 5.43
CA LEU A 22 -13.44 6.07 5.30
C LEU A 22 -12.85 4.69 5.47
N LEU A 23 -11.96 4.32 4.56
CA LEU A 23 -11.12 3.13 4.69
C LEU A 23 -9.66 3.55 4.79
N ALA A 24 -8.97 3.11 5.83
CA ALA A 24 -7.50 3.16 5.90
C ALA A 24 -6.93 1.88 5.30
N GLY A 25 -6.04 2.01 4.33
CA GLY A 25 -5.47 0.86 3.60
C GLY A 25 -4.14 1.19 2.95
N TYR A 26 -3.63 0.25 2.19
CA TYR A 26 -2.40 0.46 1.43
C TYR A 26 -2.70 0.98 0.03
N GLU A 27 -1.85 1.89 -0.45
CA GLU A 27 -1.95 2.46 -1.80
C GLU A 27 -2.03 1.37 -2.88
N ASN A 28 -1.17 0.35 -2.78
CA ASN A 28 -1.12 -0.72 -3.76
C ASN A 28 -2.44 -1.49 -3.89
N GLN A 29 -3.24 -1.60 -2.84
CA GLN A 29 -4.54 -2.29 -2.91
C GLN A 29 -5.49 -1.60 -3.89
N LEU A 30 -5.59 -0.26 -3.81
CA LEU A 30 -6.40 0.51 -4.73
C LEU A 30 -5.82 0.46 -6.15
N LEU A 31 -4.51 0.71 -6.30
CA LEU A 31 -3.88 0.77 -7.62
C LEU A 31 -3.94 -0.59 -8.34
N GLN A 32 -3.65 -1.68 -7.63
CA GLN A 32 -3.78 -3.03 -8.18
C GLN A 32 -5.23 -3.36 -8.55
N TRP A 33 -6.18 -3.00 -7.70
CA TRP A 33 -7.59 -3.27 -7.99
C TRP A 33 -8.06 -2.54 -9.26
N ILE A 34 -7.71 -1.26 -9.40
CA ILE A 34 -8.02 -0.48 -10.59
C ILE A 34 -7.43 -1.14 -11.85
N THR A 35 -6.15 -1.50 -11.81
CA THR A 35 -5.44 -2.00 -12.98
C THR A 35 -5.82 -3.43 -13.36
N THR A 36 -6.15 -4.28 -12.39
CA THR A 36 -6.40 -5.71 -12.64
C THR A 36 -7.87 -6.07 -12.71
N ARG A 37 -8.75 -5.34 -12.03
CA ARG A 37 -10.17 -5.70 -11.92
C ARG A 37 -11.13 -4.69 -12.54
N ASN A 38 -10.76 -3.44 -12.63
CA ASN A 38 -11.65 -2.38 -13.10
C ASN A 38 -11.15 -1.65 -14.36
N ASN A 39 -10.37 -2.31 -15.18
CA ASN A 39 -9.86 -1.80 -16.46
C ASN A 39 -9.21 -0.40 -16.35
N GLY A 40 -8.52 -0.12 -15.25
CA GLY A 40 -7.88 1.17 -15.01
C GLY A 40 -8.81 2.30 -14.59
N VAL A 41 -10.07 2.01 -14.29
CA VAL A 41 -11.06 3.03 -13.91
C VAL A 41 -11.25 3.08 -12.40
N VAL A 42 -11.18 4.26 -11.83
CA VAL A 42 -11.53 4.48 -10.41
C VAL A 42 -13.06 4.46 -10.25
N PRO A 43 -13.61 3.71 -9.31
CA PRO A 43 -15.04 3.73 -9.05
C PRO A 43 -15.54 5.14 -8.70
N ALA A 44 -16.69 5.52 -9.21
CA ALA A 44 -17.28 6.81 -8.94
C ALA A 44 -17.47 7.03 -7.42
N GLY A 45 -17.06 8.21 -6.95
CA GLY A 45 -17.19 8.58 -5.53
C GLY A 45 -15.98 8.21 -4.65
N ILE A 46 -15.05 7.38 -5.12
CA ILE A 46 -13.82 7.10 -4.36
C ILE A 46 -12.84 8.26 -4.52
N LYS A 47 -12.37 8.78 -3.37
CA LYS A 47 -11.31 9.78 -3.31
C LYS A 47 -10.16 9.24 -2.49
N THR A 48 -8.95 9.32 -3.03
CA THR A 48 -7.74 8.93 -2.33
C THR A 48 -7.20 10.11 -1.54
N LEU A 49 -6.98 9.90 -0.26
CA LEU A 49 -6.37 10.88 0.64
C LEU A 49 -5.05 10.31 1.15
N TYR A 50 -3.99 11.09 1.02
CA TYR A 50 -2.68 10.75 1.58
C TYR A 50 -2.47 11.56 2.85
N PRO A 51 -2.33 10.90 4.01
CA PRO A 51 -2.04 11.63 5.24
C PRO A 51 -0.67 12.30 5.18
N GLU A 52 -0.54 13.43 5.86
CA GLU A 52 0.73 14.11 6.00
C GLU A 52 1.02 14.34 7.49
N PRO A 53 2.04 13.72 8.05
CA PRO A 53 2.97 12.77 7.42
C PRO A 53 2.34 11.40 7.16
N THR A 54 2.95 10.63 6.24
CA THR A 54 2.52 9.26 5.93
C THR A 54 3.56 8.23 6.36
N ILE A 55 3.12 7.00 6.61
CA ILE A 55 3.99 5.87 6.93
C ILE A 55 4.24 5.06 5.67
N PHE A 56 5.51 4.79 5.38
CA PHE A 56 5.90 3.86 4.34
C PHE A 56 6.14 2.48 4.94
N ASN A 57 5.56 1.47 4.32
CA ASN A 57 5.82 0.09 4.66
C ASN A 57 6.85 -0.47 3.67
N ASP A 58 8.11 -0.47 4.09
CA ASP A 58 9.18 -1.00 3.28
C ASP A 58 9.16 -2.53 3.30
N HIS A 59 9.41 -3.14 2.13
CA HIS A 59 9.52 -4.59 1.96
C HIS A 59 10.98 -4.95 1.68
N PRO A 60 11.83 -5.07 2.71
CA PRO A 60 13.22 -5.40 2.52
C PRO A 60 13.39 -6.87 2.11
N ILE A 61 14.33 -7.12 1.20
CA ILE A 61 14.69 -8.47 0.79
C ILE A 61 16.02 -8.84 1.40
N LEU A 62 16.04 -9.88 2.21
CA LEU A 62 17.23 -10.43 2.83
C LEU A 62 17.64 -11.73 2.15
N ALA A 63 18.81 -11.74 1.48
CA ALA A 63 19.34 -12.94 0.87
C ALA A 63 20.10 -13.79 1.87
N LEU A 64 19.56 -14.94 2.24
CA LEU A 64 20.17 -15.88 3.20
C LEU A 64 21.18 -16.84 2.55
N THR A 65 21.16 -16.96 1.21
CA THR A 65 22.03 -17.90 0.48
C THR A 65 22.73 -17.20 -0.69
N ALA A 66 23.77 -17.83 -1.23
CA ALA A 66 24.44 -17.34 -2.43
C ALA A 66 23.48 -17.31 -3.66
N ALA A 67 22.59 -18.28 -3.77
CA ALA A 67 21.56 -18.31 -4.80
C ALA A 67 20.56 -17.15 -4.61
N GLY A 68 20.10 -16.90 -3.38
CA GLY A 68 19.22 -15.77 -3.07
C GLY A 68 19.86 -14.41 -3.41
N ARG A 69 21.16 -14.25 -3.20
CA ARG A 69 21.88 -13.02 -3.59
C ARG A 69 21.81 -12.74 -5.09
N LYS A 70 21.74 -13.77 -5.93
CA LYS A 70 21.61 -13.60 -7.38
C LYS A 70 20.26 -13.09 -7.82
N LEU A 71 19.22 -13.22 -6.98
CA LEU A 71 17.87 -12.68 -7.27
C LEU A 71 17.77 -11.17 -7.05
N ILE A 72 18.62 -10.60 -6.19
CA ILE A 72 18.55 -9.16 -5.86
C ILE A 72 18.66 -8.29 -7.11
N PRO A 73 19.66 -8.46 -8.00
CA PRO A 73 19.73 -7.67 -9.24
C PRO A 73 18.51 -7.87 -10.15
N ALA A 74 17.98 -9.08 -10.24
CA ALA A 74 16.80 -9.35 -11.04
C ALA A 74 15.56 -8.62 -10.50
N ILE A 75 15.36 -8.59 -9.19
CA ILE A 75 14.24 -7.86 -8.57
C ILE A 75 14.42 -6.35 -8.75
N GLN A 76 15.65 -5.87 -8.80
CA GLN A 76 15.97 -4.45 -9.03
C GLN A 76 15.98 -4.05 -10.51
N ASP A 77 15.76 -5.00 -11.41
CA ASP A 77 15.67 -4.75 -12.84
C ASP A 77 14.55 -3.76 -13.18
N ASP A 78 14.78 -2.92 -14.19
CA ASP A 78 13.86 -1.86 -14.57
C ASP A 78 12.48 -2.36 -14.99
N GLU A 79 12.45 -3.46 -15.73
CA GLU A 79 11.19 -4.05 -16.21
C GLU A 79 10.39 -4.60 -15.04
N ILE A 80 11.04 -5.30 -14.10
CA ILE A 80 10.38 -5.83 -12.90
C ILE A 80 9.85 -4.70 -12.02
N GLN A 81 10.64 -3.65 -11.79
CA GLN A 81 10.20 -2.49 -11.01
C GLN A 81 9.04 -1.74 -11.67
N ASN A 82 9.05 -1.60 -13.00
CA ASN A 82 7.96 -1.00 -13.75
C ASN A 82 6.68 -1.84 -13.67
N ILE A 83 6.77 -3.16 -13.76
CA ILE A 83 5.63 -4.07 -13.61
C ILE A 83 5.07 -3.97 -12.18
N ALA A 84 5.94 -4.00 -11.16
CA ALA A 84 5.54 -3.88 -9.75
C ALA A 84 4.75 -2.59 -9.50
N TRP A 85 5.18 -1.49 -10.09
CA TRP A 85 4.47 -0.21 -9.97
C TRP A 85 3.21 -0.15 -10.83
N SER A 86 3.36 -0.32 -12.14
CA SER A 86 2.28 -0.05 -13.10
C SER A 86 1.09 -1.01 -12.97
N ARG A 87 1.34 -2.25 -12.53
CA ARG A 87 0.31 -3.28 -12.42
C ARG A 87 -0.16 -3.53 -11.00
N TYR A 88 0.75 -3.40 -10.03
CA TYR A 88 0.48 -3.78 -8.65
C TYR A 88 0.56 -2.62 -7.66
N GLY A 89 0.97 -1.43 -8.09
CA GLY A 89 1.00 -0.22 -7.25
C GLY A 89 2.11 -0.20 -6.20
N PHE A 90 3.13 -1.05 -6.33
CA PHE A 90 4.28 -1.05 -5.44
C PHE A 90 5.31 -0.02 -5.87
N ARG A 91 5.58 0.97 -5.03
CA ARG A 91 6.61 1.97 -5.27
C ARG A 91 7.99 1.34 -5.20
N SER A 92 8.89 1.76 -6.09
CA SER A 92 10.30 1.41 -5.98
C SER A 92 10.96 2.16 -4.81
N GLY A 93 11.79 1.47 -4.02
CA GLY A 93 12.62 2.09 -3.00
C GLY A 93 13.85 2.83 -3.55
N THR A 94 14.22 2.56 -4.80
CA THR A 94 15.46 3.06 -5.42
C THR A 94 15.24 3.98 -6.61
N ARG A 95 14.01 4.06 -7.15
CA ARG A 95 13.72 4.78 -8.39
C ARG A 95 12.44 5.59 -8.28
N VAL A 96 12.39 6.68 -9.03
CA VAL A 96 11.15 7.40 -9.29
C VAL A 96 10.51 6.73 -10.51
N LEU A 97 9.38 6.10 -10.31
CA LEU A 97 8.59 5.48 -11.37
C LEU A 97 7.46 6.43 -11.75
N GLU A 98 7.43 6.81 -13.01
CA GLU A 98 6.39 7.68 -13.55
C GLU A 98 5.30 6.81 -14.17
N GLN A 99 4.16 6.78 -13.52
CA GLN A 99 2.94 6.18 -14.06
C GLN A 99 1.75 7.00 -13.63
N ALA A 100 0.95 7.42 -14.57
CA ALA A 100 -0.36 7.97 -14.29
C ALA A 100 -1.37 6.84 -14.07
N PHE A 101 -2.04 6.87 -12.94
CA PHE A 101 -3.23 6.05 -12.70
C PHE A 101 -4.45 6.94 -12.95
N PRO A 102 -5.18 6.74 -14.07
CA PRO A 102 -6.30 7.61 -14.42
C PRO A 102 -7.34 7.70 -13.29
N GLY A 103 -7.68 8.93 -12.89
CA GLY A 103 -8.63 9.18 -11.81
C GLY A 103 -8.09 9.08 -10.39
N VAL A 104 -6.81 8.73 -10.20
CA VAL A 104 -6.14 8.75 -8.88
C VAL A 104 -5.02 9.77 -8.91
N SER A 105 -5.06 10.72 -7.98
CA SER A 105 -3.94 11.63 -7.77
C SER A 105 -2.93 10.95 -6.85
N VAL A 106 -1.89 10.37 -7.43
CA VAL A 106 -0.80 9.70 -6.70
C VAL A 106 0.35 10.68 -6.53
N PRO A 107 0.68 11.11 -5.30
CA PRO A 107 1.78 12.05 -5.08
C PRO A 107 3.12 11.38 -5.38
N ALA A 108 4.05 12.13 -5.94
CA ALA A 108 5.41 11.64 -6.14
C ALA A 108 6.09 11.37 -4.78
N THR A 109 6.85 10.28 -4.70
CA THR A 109 7.44 9.80 -3.43
C THR A 109 8.31 10.86 -2.73
N HIS A 110 9.03 11.68 -3.50
CA HIS A 110 9.89 12.74 -2.96
C HIS A 110 9.12 13.94 -2.38
N LEU A 111 7.85 14.09 -2.72
CA LEU A 111 6.98 15.14 -2.20
C LEU A 111 6.24 14.71 -0.92
N MET A 112 6.31 13.44 -0.58
CA MET A 112 5.61 12.92 0.59
C MET A 112 6.45 13.09 1.85
N LYS A 113 5.87 13.70 2.87
CA LYS A 113 6.49 13.78 4.19
C LYS A 113 6.32 12.44 4.91
N LYS A 114 7.45 11.77 5.14
CA LYS A 114 7.48 10.46 5.77
C LYS A 114 7.60 10.55 7.28
N THR A 115 7.01 9.60 7.97
CA THR A 115 7.24 9.35 9.40
C THR A 115 7.43 7.86 9.63
N GLN A 116 8.03 7.52 10.76
CA GLN A 116 8.19 6.12 11.16
C GLN A 116 6.92 5.62 11.86
N ALA A 117 6.67 4.33 11.74
CA ALA A 117 5.64 3.69 12.55
C ALA A 117 5.96 3.84 14.05
N PRO A 118 4.94 3.93 14.91
CA PRO A 118 5.15 3.97 16.35
C PRO A 118 6.00 2.79 16.82
N GLY A 119 6.84 3.03 17.83
CA GLY A 119 7.62 1.97 18.45
C GLY A 119 6.74 0.91 19.11
N TYR A 120 7.34 -0.26 19.42
CA TYR A 120 6.62 -1.43 19.94
C TYR A 120 5.74 -1.12 21.15
N SER A 121 6.21 -0.33 22.11
CA SER A 121 5.45 0.00 23.33
C SER A 121 4.15 0.76 23.04
N VAL A 122 4.19 1.71 22.10
CA VAL A 122 3.00 2.46 21.67
C VAL A 122 2.07 1.58 20.85
N THR A 123 2.62 0.77 19.95
CA THR A 123 1.83 -0.18 19.15
C THR A 123 1.13 -1.19 20.05
N ARG A 124 1.81 -1.69 21.10
CA ARG A 124 1.23 -2.63 22.05
C ARG A 124 0.07 -1.99 22.83
N LEU A 125 0.23 -0.77 23.32
CA LEU A 125 -0.85 -0.04 24.00
C LEU A 125 -2.07 0.16 23.09
N LEU A 126 -1.85 0.50 21.82
CA LEU A 126 -2.94 0.65 20.87
C LEU A 126 -3.65 -0.69 20.61
N LEU A 127 -2.93 -1.78 20.48
CA LEU A 127 -3.52 -3.12 20.31
C LEU A 127 -4.33 -3.52 21.56
N ASP A 128 -3.78 -3.35 22.75
CA ASP A 128 -4.47 -3.66 24.00
C ASP A 128 -5.76 -2.84 24.12
N CYS A 129 -5.72 -1.55 23.73
CA CYS A 129 -6.90 -0.69 23.75
C CYS A 129 -7.97 -1.13 22.74
N PHE A 130 -7.59 -1.32 21.44
CA PHE A 130 -8.56 -1.55 20.38
C PHE A 130 -9.00 -3.00 20.22
N VAL A 131 -8.12 -3.95 20.53
CA VAL A 131 -8.41 -5.39 20.35
C VAL A 131 -8.96 -5.99 21.64
N GLU A 132 -8.36 -5.67 22.77
CA GLU A 132 -8.71 -6.22 24.07
C GLU A 132 -9.66 -5.31 24.86
N SER A 133 -10.02 -4.16 24.32
CA SER A 133 -10.93 -3.17 24.93
C SER A 133 -10.42 -2.66 26.30
N HIS A 134 -9.11 -2.60 26.50
CA HIS A 134 -8.44 -2.14 27.71
C HIS A 134 -7.94 -0.70 27.54
N CYS A 135 -8.81 0.20 27.11
CA CYS A 135 -8.55 1.64 27.15
C CYS A 135 -8.85 2.18 28.54
#